data_db357d62bc5e23771f04f0e678fcfece
#
_entry.id   db357d62bc5e23771f04f0e678fcfece
#
_cell.length_a   1.000
_cell.length_b   1.000
_cell.length_c   1.000
_cell.angle_alpha   90.00
_cell.angle_beta   90.00
_cell.angle_gamma   90.00
#
_symmetry.space_group_name_H-M   'P 1'
#
loop_
_entity.id
_entity.type
_entity.pdbx_description
1 polymer ?
#
loop_
_entity_poly.entity_id
_entity_poly.type
_entity_poly.pdbx_seq_one_letter_code
_entity_poly.pdbx_strand_id
1 'polypeptide(L)'
;MSAKLKAIRGMRDVLPAETPIWQWLENKFRRLTYRYGYQEIRLPLLEPVALFERAVGEATDIVAKEMYNFTDKSGEQITLRPEGTSGCMRAVLENNLCYNKTQRLWYQGPMFRYERPQKGRLRQFTQFGAEAFGMAGPDVDAEMIFMVRDLFQELGLTPHVRLEINSLGTPDERRAHKAALVDWFNAHREQLDEDSLKRLETNPLRILDSKNPTMQSMLEQAPRLLDYLSEDSRHHFSLLCELLDKADIPYTINPRLVRGLDYYTRTVFEWVTDELGSQGTVCGGGRYDGLAELFNPKALPACGFAIGIERLLLLIQTVSQKDNPLWHFHPDVVITSECQDDGLRAQMLAELLRQRIEKLSVMVDCSGNKLKRQHQTALQSQCRAIITLNTDNEIRLWDLASSRQMTLEEKALIDWLQQHCQ
;
A
#
# COMPACT_ATOMS: atom_id res chain seq x y z
N MET A 1 27.25 29.24 9.02
CA MET A 1 25.78 29.04 8.86
C MET A 1 25.46 27.61 9.29
N SER A 2 24.58 27.42 10.26
CA SER A 2 24.16 26.09 10.69
C SER A 2 23.46 25.41 9.53
N ALA A 3 23.87 24.21 9.14
CA ALA A 3 23.22 23.44 8.09
C ALA A 3 21.76 23.23 8.48
N LYS A 4 20.82 23.64 7.59
CA LYS A 4 19.38 23.48 7.82
C LYS A 4 19.06 21.97 7.85
N LEU A 5 18.55 21.49 8.98
CA LEU A 5 18.13 20.09 9.12
C LEU A 5 17.02 19.78 8.10
N LYS A 6 17.15 18.64 7.45
CA LYS A 6 16.19 18.12 6.45
C LYS A 6 15.95 16.63 6.69
N ALA A 7 14.84 16.12 6.23
CA ALA A 7 14.57 14.70 6.20
C ALA A 7 15.66 13.92 5.42
N ILE A 8 15.87 12.66 5.78
CA ILE A 8 16.84 11.78 5.10
C ILE A 8 16.42 11.61 3.63
N ARG A 9 17.38 11.60 2.73
CA ARG A 9 17.12 11.41 1.30
C ARG A 9 16.33 10.13 1.03
N GLY A 10 15.20 10.25 0.36
CA GLY A 10 14.28 9.13 0.08
C GLY A 10 13.29 8.82 1.18
N MET A 11 13.29 9.61 2.25
CA MET A 11 12.25 9.62 3.29
C MET A 11 11.60 11.00 3.29
N ARG A 12 10.28 11.07 3.43
CA ARG A 12 9.54 12.33 3.40
C ARG A 12 8.47 12.37 4.46
N ASP A 13 8.10 13.55 4.87
CA ASP A 13 6.89 13.78 5.64
C ASP A 13 5.67 13.71 4.72
N VAL A 14 4.57 13.17 5.23
CA VAL A 14 3.24 13.31 4.62
C VAL A 14 2.60 14.53 5.29
N LEU A 15 2.47 15.61 4.53
CA LEU A 15 2.02 16.88 5.08
C LEU A 15 0.49 16.93 5.23
N PRO A 16 -0.07 17.83 6.08
CA PRO A 16 -1.51 17.94 6.32
C PRO A 16 -2.36 18.08 5.05
N ALA A 17 -1.83 18.69 4.00
CA ALA A 17 -2.54 18.79 2.72
C ALA A 17 -2.63 17.46 1.96
N GLU A 18 -1.77 16.50 2.26
CA GLU A 18 -1.75 15.17 1.62
C GLU A 18 -2.45 14.10 2.48
N THR A 19 -2.48 14.31 3.81
CA THR A 19 -2.99 13.29 4.75
C THR A 19 -4.44 12.84 4.47
N PRO A 20 -5.38 13.70 4.03
CA PRO A 20 -6.76 13.28 3.79
C PRO A 20 -6.89 12.20 2.70
N ILE A 21 -6.15 12.29 1.60
CA ILE A 21 -6.18 11.24 0.56
C ILE A 21 -5.60 9.92 1.08
N TRP A 22 -4.60 9.96 1.97
CA TRP A 22 -4.07 8.78 2.64
C TRP A 22 -5.13 8.11 3.51
N GLN A 23 -5.78 8.89 4.40
CA GLN A 23 -6.84 8.42 5.30
C GLN A 23 -8.03 7.86 4.51
N TRP A 24 -8.42 8.51 3.42
CA TRP A 24 -9.46 8.03 2.51
C TRP A 24 -9.10 6.65 1.95
N LEU A 25 -7.87 6.46 1.44
CA LEU A 25 -7.40 5.20 0.89
C LEU A 25 -7.29 4.11 1.98
N GLU A 26 -6.77 4.44 3.15
CA GLU A 26 -6.69 3.52 4.29
C GLU A 26 -8.08 3.02 4.74
N ASN A 27 -9.08 3.89 4.72
CA ASN A 27 -10.45 3.49 5.00
C ASN A 27 -11.01 2.55 3.92
N LYS A 28 -10.63 2.72 2.64
CA LYS A 28 -10.97 1.76 1.58
C LYS A 28 -10.37 0.39 1.85
N PHE A 29 -9.10 0.32 2.26
CA PHE A 29 -8.45 -0.94 2.62
C PHE A 29 -9.14 -1.64 3.79
N ARG A 30 -9.45 -0.93 4.87
CA ARG A 30 -10.17 -1.50 6.03
C ARG A 30 -11.53 -2.07 5.65
N ARG A 31 -12.28 -1.37 4.81
CA ARG A 31 -13.59 -1.83 4.34
C ARG A 31 -13.46 -3.05 3.43
N LEU A 32 -12.48 -3.05 2.54
CA LEU A 32 -12.20 -4.18 1.66
C LEU A 32 -11.86 -5.43 2.47
N THR A 33 -10.88 -5.35 3.37
CA THR A 33 -10.44 -6.49 4.18
C THR A 33 -11.55 -7.01 5.09
N TYR A 34 -12.38 -6.13 5.65
CA TYR A 34 -13.57 -6.54 6.40
C TYR A 34 -14.54 -7.35 5.55
N ARG A 35 -14.82 -6.94 4.30
CA ARG A 35 -15.71 -7.67 3.37
C ARG A 35 -15.22 -9.07 3.04
N TYR A 36 -13.91 -9.28 3.03
CA TYR A 36 -13.29 -10.58 2.76
C TYR A 36 -12.95 -11.38 4.02
N GLY A 37 -13.29 -10.88 5.21
CA GLY A 37 -13.07 -11.56 6.49
C GLY A 37 -11.61 -11.55 6.96
N TYR A 38 -10.80 -10.59 6.52
CA TYR A 38 -9.42 -10.43 6.97
C TYR A 38 -9.33 -9.59 8.24
N GLN A 39 -8.50 -10.01 9.18
CA GLN A 39 -8.26 -9.34 10.45
C GLN A 39 -6.93 -8.58 10.43
N GLU A 40 -6.90 -7.40 11.04
CA GLU A 40 -5.67 -6.61 11.15
C GLU A 40 -4.66 -7.29 12.06
N ILE A 41 -3.40 -7.36 11.61
CA ILE A 41 -2.24 -7.68 12.42
C ILE A 41 -1.25 -6.51 12.37
N ARG A 42 -0.67 -6.15 13.51
CA ARG A 42 0.35 -5.10 13.60
C ARG A 42 1.70 -5.71 13.94
N LEU A 43 2.65 -5.51 13.07
CA LEU A 43 3.98 -6.12 13.12
C LEU A 43 5.01 -5.11 13.60
N PRO A 44 6.07 -5.52 14.32
CA PRO A 44 7.21 -4.68 14.65
C PRO A 44 7.86 -4.05 13.41
N LEU A 45 8.47 -2.89 13.58
CA LEU A 45 9.29 -2.26 12.55
C LEU A 45 10.69 -2.85 12.47
N LEU A 46 11.19 -3.30 13.60
CA LEU A 46 12.49 -3.94 13.76
C LEU A 46 12.31 -5.43 13.84
N GLU A 47 13.12 -6.15 13.09
CA GLU A 47 13.12 -7.61 13.05
C GLU A 47 14.58 -8.11 13.01
N PRO A 48 14.85 -9.36 13.40
CA PRO A 48 16.16 -9.95 13.21
C PRO A 48 16.56 -9.99 11.73
N VAL A 49 17.81 -9.67 11.40
CA VAL A 49 18.35 -9.75 10.02
C VAL A 49 18.13 -11.15 9.43
N ALA A 50 18.39 -12.19 10.23
CA ALA A 50 18.24 -13.60 9.84
C ALA A 50 16.82 -13.96 9.35
N LEU A 51 15.78 -13.22 9.76
CA LEU A 51 14.41 -13.42 9.25
C LEU A 51 14.35 -13.22 7.75
N PHE A 52 14.93 -12.11 7.27
CA PHE A 52 14.85 -11.75 5.84
C PHE A 52 15.91 -12.49 5.01
N GLU A 53 17.10 -12.75 5.55
CA GLU A 53 18.12 -13.56 4.86
C GLU A 53 17.59 -14.94 4.50
N ARG A 54 16.89 -15.61 5.44
CA ARG A 54 16.27 -16.91 5.18
C ARG A 54 15.05 -16.81 4.28
N ALA A 55 14.15 -15.85 4.51
CA ALA A 55 12.88 -15.75 3.81
C ALA A 55 13.04 -15.23 2.40
N VAL A 56 13.70 -14.08 2.24
CA VAL A 56 13.78 -13.34 0.98
C VAL A 56 14.84 -13.92 0.05
N GLY A 57 15.89 -14.53 0.60
CA GLY A 57 17.02 -15.11 -0.10
C GLY A 57 18.23 -14.17 -0.12
N GLU A 58 19.39 -14.69 0.29
CA GLU A 58 20.65 -13.93 0.42
C GLU A 58 21.11 -13.29 -0.91
N ALA A 59 20.80 -13.93 -2.05
CA ALA A 59 21.18 -13.46 -3.39
C ALA A 59 20.24 -12.38 -3.96
N THR A 60 19.18 -11.99 -3.21
CA THR A 60 18.28 -10.93 -3.68
C THR A 60 18.89 -9.55 -3.44
N ASP A 61 18.55 -8.57 -4.30
CA ASP A 61 19.01 -7.18 -4.13
C ASP A 61 18.57 -6.60 -2.77
N ILE A 62 17.41 -7.00 -2.27
CA ILE A 62 16.87 -6.54 -0.99
C ILE A 62 17.83 -6.91 0.14
N VAL A 63 18.19 -8.18 0.27
CA VAL A 63 19.06 -8.66 1.35
C VAL A 63 20.50 -8.20 1.13
N ALA A 64 21.00 -8.30 -0.09
CA ALA A 64 22.40 -8.01 -0.41
C ALA A 64 22.75 -6.51 -0.29
N LYS A 65 21.80 -5.58 -0.56
CA LYS A 65 22.12 -4.15 -0.75
C LYS A 65 21.14 -3.17 -0.14
N GLU A 66 19.88 -3.57 0.13
CA GLU A 66 18.81 -2.61 0.40
C GLU A 66 18.32 -2.59 1.85
N MET A 67 18.72 -3.56 2.69
CA MET A 67 18.32 -3.60 4.10
C MET A 67 19.06 -2.54 4.91
N TYR A 68 18.37 -1.95 5.89
CA TYR A 68 18.92 -1.06 6.90
C TYR A 68 19.33 -1.86 8.15
N ASN A 69 20.48 -2.51 8.09
CA ASN A 69 20.99 -3.35 9.16
C ASN A 69 21.81 -2.56 10.16
N PHE A 70 21.70 -2.89 11.43
CA PHE A 70 22.51 -2.34 12.52
C PHE A 70 22.55 -3.30 13.70
N THR A 71 23.58 -3.13 14.55
CA THR A 71 23.71 -3.91 15.77
C THR A 71 23.06 -3.14 16.91
N ASP A 72 22.18 -3.79 17.68
CA ASP A 72 21.59 -3.18 18.85
C ASP A 72 22.57 -3.14 20.04
N LYS A 73 22.11 -2.60 21.18
CA LYS A 73 22.96 -2.50 22.40
C LYS A 73 23.29 -3.85 23.05
N SER A 74 22.54 -4.90 22.76
CA SER A 74 22.79 -6.26 23.22
C SER A 74 23.70 -7.07 22.29
N GLY A 75 24.06 -6.52 21.14
CA GLY A 75 24.89 -7.15 20.11
C GLY A 75 24.10 -7.94 19.06
N GLU A 76 22.77 -7.86 19.06
CA GLU A 76 21.93 -8.53 18.07
C GLU A 76 21.93 -7.78 16.74
N GLN A 77 21.95 -8.55 15.64
CA GLN A 77 21.82 -8.02 14.29
C GLN A 77 20.36 -7.84 13.95
N ILE A 78 19.92 -6.59 13.87
CA ILE A 78 18.54 -6.21 13.58
C ILE A 78 18.46 -5.32 12.34
N THR A 79 17.29 -5.26 11.75
CA THR A 79 17.02 -4.48 10.54
C THR A 79 15.68 -3.78 10.63
N LEU A 80 15.54 -2.65 9.93
CA LEU A 80 14.23 -2.11 9.58
C LEU A 80 13.61 -3.01 8.52
N ARG A 81 12.38 -3.47 8.73
CA ARG A 81 11.69 -4.41 7.85
C ARG A 81 11.60 -3.91 6.40
N PRO A 82 12.08 -4.66 5.41
CA PRO A 82 12.01 -4.28 3.99
C PRO A 82 10.68 -4.66 3.32
N GLU A 83 9.88 -5.54 3.94
CA GLU A 83 8.57 -6.02 3.51
C GLU A 83 7.80 -6.61 4.70
N GLY A 84 6.50 -6.94 4.52
CA GLY A 84 5.65 -7.36 5.64
C GLY A 84 5.38 -8.86 5.72
N THR A 85 5.50 -9.61 4.62
CA THR A 85 5.13 -11.04 4.54
C THR A 85 5.94 -11.91 5.49
N SER A 86 7.28 -11.72 5.53
CA SER A 86 8.18 -12.49 6.42
C SER A 86 7.86 -12.24 7.88
N GLY A 87 7.63 -10.97 8.26
CA GLY A 87 7.23 -10.61 9.62
C GLY A 87 5.85 -11.19 9.99
N CYS A 88 4.91 -11.20 9.04
CA CYS A 88 3.59 -11.81 9.23
C CYS A 88 3.70 -13.33 9.43
N MET A 89 4.48 -14.03 8.60
CA MET A 89 4.74 -15.46 8.75
C MET A 89 5.38 -15.77 10.11
N ARG A 90 6.42 -15.03 10.52
CA ARG A 90 7.03 -15.19 11.85
C ARG A 90 5.99 -15.04 12.97
N ALA A 91 5.15 -14.01 12.90
CA ALA A 91 4.13 -13.77 13.93
C ALA A 91 3.09 -14.90 13.98
N VAL A 92 2.68 -15.43 12.84
CA VAL A 92 1.77 -16.58 12.74
C VAL A 92 2.36 -17.83 13.37
N LEU A 93 3.63 -18.13 13.09
CA LEU A 93 4.33 -19.29 13.62
C LEU A 93 4.62 -19.15 15.12
N GLU A 94 5.18 -18.02 15.55
CA GLU A 94 5.53 -17.74 16.94
C GLU A 94 4.33 -17.83 17.88
N ASN A 95 3.17 -17.34 17.43
CA ASN A 95 1.96 -17.31 18.24
C ASN A 95 1.01 -18.48 17.94
N ASN A 96 1.43 -19.47 17.14
CA ASN A 96 0.63 -20.65 16.77
C ASN A 96 -0.75 -20.28 16.22
N LEU A 97 -0.87 -19.20 15.45
CA LEU A 97 -2.17 -18.68 15.02
C LEU A 97 -2.91 -19.62 14.07
N CYS A 98 -2.22 -20.55 13.41
CA CYS A 98 -2.80 -21.56 12.52
C CYS A 98 -3.01 -22.94 13.19
N TYR A 99 -2.93 -23.02 14.52
CA TYR A 99 -3.21 -24.29 15.19
C TYR A 99 -4.68 -24.69 15.01
N ASN A 100 -4.91 -25.79 14.28
CA ASN A 100 -6.25 -26.33 13.93
C ASN A 100 -7.21 -25.32 13.26
N LYS A 101 -6.69 -24.28 12.61
CA LYS A 101 -7.49 -23.28 11.90
C LYS A 101 -6.70 -22.58 10.80
N THR A 102 -7.40 -21.97 9.86
CA THR A 102 -6.83 -21.08 8.87
C THR A 102 -6.80 -19.64 9.38
N GLN A 103 -5.98 -18.79 8.77
CA GLN A 103 -5.92 -17.37 9.09
C GLN A 103 -6.02 -16.51 7.81
N ARG A 104 -6.74 -15.40 7.94
CA ARG A 104 -6.79 -14.29 6.96
C ARG A 104 -6.37 -13.03 7.68
N LEU A 105 -5.20 -12.52 7.36
CA LEU A 105 -4.59 -11.38 8.04
C LEU A 105 -4.29 -10.27 7.03
N TRP A 106 -4.37 -9.02 7.48
CA TRP A 106 -3.89 -7.89 6.73
C TRP A 106 -3.08 -6.94 7.61
N TYR A 107 -2.15 -6.26 7.02
CA TYR A 107 -1.33 -5.26 7.70
C TYR A 107 -1.13 -4.02 6.83
N GLN A 108 -0.84 -2.91 7.51
CA GLN A 108 -0.40 -1.67 6.88
C GLN A 108 0.72 -1.06 7.71
N GLY A 109 1.69 -0.46 7.05
CA GLY A 109 2.73 0.26 7.77
C GLY A 109 3.96 0.54 6.93
N PRO A 110 4.94 1.29 7.51
CA PRO A 110 6.16 1.64 6.83
C PRO A 110 7.08 0.43 6.62
N MET A 111 7.73 0.43 5.44
CA MET A 111 8.79 -0.48 5.03
C MET A 111 10.00 0.34 4.62
N PHE A 112 11.20 -0.27 4.63
CA PHE A 112 12.46 0.43 4.45
C PHE A 112 13.37 -0.32 3.48
N ARG A 113 13.79 0.34 2.38
CA ARG A 113 14.74 -0.20 1.42
C ARG A 113 15.72 0.88 0.97
N TYR A 114 16.99 0.62 1.06
CA TYR A 114 18.04 1.55 0.62
C TYR A 114 18.16 1.56 -0.91
N GLU A 115 17.10 1.99 -1.57
CA GLU A 115 17.04 2.11 -3.02
C GLU A 115 17.41 3.52 -3.51
N ARG A 116 17.70 3.65 -4.81
CA ARG A 116 17.84 4.96 -5.43
C ARG A 116 16.46 5.63 -5.52
N PRO A 117 16.23 6.75 -4.81
CA PRO A 117 14.94 7.40 -4.81
C PRO A 117 14.54 7.91 -6.19
N GLN A 118 13.30 7.64 -6.58
CA GLN A 118 12.68 8.14 -7.80
C GLN A 118 11.16 8.24 -7.60
N LYS A 119 10.43 8.77 -8.59
CA LYS A 119 8.97 8.95 -8.49
C LYS A 119 8.29 7.60 -8.21
N GLY A 120 7.51 7.50 -7.14
CA GLY A 120 6.87 6.26 -6.70
C GLY A 120 7.79 5.21 -6.07
N ARG A 121 9.07 5.52 -5.80
CA ARG A 121 10.04 4.65 -5.12
C ARG A 121 10.84 5.43 -4.09
N LEU A 122 10.56 5.17 -2.83
CA LEU A 122 11.16 5.84 -1.67
C LEU A 122 11.94 4.83 -0.83
N ARG A 123 12.84 5.34 0.02
CA ARG A 123 13.58 4.52 0.98
C ARG A 123 12.75 4.13 2.21
N GLN A 124 11.82 4.99 2.61
CA GLN A 124 10.71 4.66 3.49
C GLN A 124 9.43 4.78 2.68
N PHE A 125 8.66 3.72 2.63
CA PHE A 125 7.39 3.66 1.91
C PHE A 125 6.39 2.83 2.72
N THR A 126 5.12 2.98 2.43
CA THR A 126 4.07 2.27 3.15
C THR A 126 3.53 1.13 2.30
N GLN A 127 3.47 -0.07 2.88
CA GLN A 127 2.77 -1.20 2.28
C GLN A 127 1.44 -1.44 2.97
N PHE A 128 0.44 -1.78 2.16
CA PHE A 128 -0.73 -2.56 2.53
C PHE A 128 -0.55 -3.98 2.02
N GLY A 129 -0.72 -4.98 2.87
CA GLY A 129 -0.63 -6.39 2.51
C GLY A 129 -1.75 -7.22 3.11
N ALA A 130 -2.14 -8.28 2.42
CA ALA A 130 -3.09 -9.28 2.90
C ALA A 130 -2.51 -10.68 2.67
N GLU A 131 -2.59 -11.52 3.69
CA GLU A 131 -1.96 -12.84 3.74
C GLU A 131 -2.96 -13.88 4.25
N ALA A 132 -3.07 -14.99 3.57
CA ALA A 132 -3.90 -16.15 3.94
C ALA A 132 -3.02 -17.35 4.24
N PHE A 133 -3.27 -18.01 5.36
CA PHE A 133 -2.47 -19.11 5.87
C PHE A 133 -3.31 -20.37 6.10
N GLY A 134 -2.75 -21.53 5.80
CA GLY A 134 -3.38 -22.85 6.01
C GLY A 134 -4.35 -23.26 4.91
N MET A 135 -4.33 -22.60 3.75
CA MET A 135 -5.21 -22.87 2.60
C MET A 135 -4.36 -23.22 1.38
N ALA A 136 -4.47 -24.45 0.88
CA ALA A 136 -3.58 -24.98 -0.15
C ALA A 136 -4.14 -24.84 -1.59
N GLY A 137 -5.44 -24.61 -1.74
CA GLY A 137 -6.11 -24.58 -3.04
C GLY A 137 -5.88 -23.30 -3.83
N PRO A 138 -6.13 -23.30 -5.16
CA PRO A 138 -6.06 -22.13 -6.00
C PRO A 138 -7.23 -21.14 -5.80
N ASP A 139 -8.25 -21.55 -5.06
CA ASP A 139 -9.39 -20.72 -4.67
C ASP A 139 -8.97 -19.51 -3.84
N VAL A 140 -8.06 -19.68 -2.89
CA VAL A 140 -7.52 -18.55 -2.12
C VAL A 140 -6.57 -17.68 -2.94
N ASP A 141 -5.85 -18.24 -3.91
CA ASP A 141 -5.04 -17.47 -4.86
C ASP A 141 -5.96 -16.57 -5.71
N ALA A 142 -7.09 -17.09 -6.17
CA ALA A 142 -8.12 -16.32 -6.86
C ALA A 142 -8.74 -15.25 -5.95
N GLU A 143 -9.03 -15.57 -4.66
CA GLU A 143 -9.54 -14.62 -3.67
C GLU A 143 -8.63 -13.41 -3.53
N MET A 144 -7.29 -13.60 -3.50
CA MET A 144 -6.32 -12.49 -3.48
C MET A 144 -6.46 -11.57 -4.70
N ILE A 145 -6.62 -12.16 -5.87
CA ILE A 145 -6.80 -11.41 -7.12
C ILE A 145 -8.14 -10.68 -7.13
N PHE A 146 -9.22 -11.32 -6.65
CA PHE A 146 -10.55 -10.71 -6.52
C PHE A 146 -10.54 -9.50 -5.59
N MET A 147 -9.86 -9.60 -4.44
CA MET A 147 -9.72 -8.47 -3.52
C MET A 147 -9.07 -7.26 -4.20
N VAL A 148 -7.99 -7.47 -4.94
CA VAL A 148 -7.29 -6.38 -5.61
C VAL A 148 -8.12 -5.82 -6.77
N ARG A 149 -8.84 -6.67 -7.54
CA ARG A 149 -9.79 -6.26 -8.56
C ARG A 149 -10.88 -5.35 -7.97
N ASP A 150 -11.48 -5.76 -6.86
CA ASP A 150 -12.53 -4.99 -6.19
C ASP A 150 -12.01 -3.63 -5.70
N LEU A 151 -10.80 -3.61 -5.15
CA LEU A 151 -10.14 -2.36 -4.78
C LEU A 151 -9.99 -1.43 -5.98
N PHE A 152 -9.43 -1.92 -7.08
CA PHE A 152 -9.21 -1.09 -8.27
C PHE A 152 -10.51 -0.63 -8.91
N GLN A 153 -11.55 -1.44 -8.87
CA GLN A 153 -12.88 -1.04 -9.31
C GLN A 153 -13.46 0.08 -8.43
N GLU A 154 -13.33 -0.05 -7.10
CA GLU A 154 -13.80 0.97 -6.15
C GLU A 154 -13.02 2.30 -6.25
N LEU A 155 -11.76 2.21 -6.67
CA LEU A 155 -10.89 3.36 -6.92
C LEU A 155 -11.01 3.95 -8.34
N GLY A 156 -11.79 3.32 -9.23
CA GLY A 156 -11.92 3.74 -10.63
C GLY A 156 -10.69 3.47 -11.49
N LEU A 157 -9.83 2.53 -11.07
CA LEU A 157 -8.55 2.24 -11.71
C LEU A 157 -8.61 1.09 -12.73
N THR A 158 -9.73 0.38 -12.85
CA THR A 158 -9.85 -0.80 -13.73
C THR A 158 -9.36 -0.56 -15.17
N PRO A 159 -9.62 0.58 -15.84
CA PRO A 159 -9.13 0.83 -17.20
C PRO A 159 -7.62 1.09 -17.29
N HIS A 160 -6.95 1.32 -16.16
CA HIS A 160 -5.55 1.77 -16.09
C HIS A 160 -4.62 0.68 -15.57
N VAL A 161 -5.13 -0.51 -15.29
CA VAL A 161 -4.35 -1.64 -14.77
C VAL A 161 -4.68 -2.92 -15.54
N ARG A 162 -3.69 -3.79 -15.68
CA ARG A 162 -3.88 -5.13 -16.23
C ARG A 162 -3.29 -6.18 -15.29
N LEU A 163 -3.90 -7.36 -15.28
CA LEU A 163 -3.45 -8.50 -14.49
C LEU A 163 -2.50 -9.37 -15.33
N GLU A 164 -1.32 -9.62 -14.80
CA GLU A 164 -0.38 -10.62 -15.31
C GLU A 164 -0.24 -11.74 -14.29
N ILE A 165 -0.32 -13.00 -14.75
CA ILE A 165 -0.20 -14.18 -13.90
C ILE A 165 0.85 -15.15 -14.47
N ASN A 166 1.45 -15.95 -13.59
CA ASN A 166 2.32 -17.05 -13.97
C ASN A 166 2.31 -18.13 -12.86
N SER A 167 2.91 -19.27 -13.15
CA SER A 167 3.25 -20.27 -12.13
C SER A 167 4.75 -20.44 -12.05
N LEU A 168 5.31 -20.34 -10.84
CA LEU A 168 6.72 -20.65 -10.56
C LEU A 168 6.95 -22.11 -10.19
N GLY A 169 5.89 -22.94 -10.22
CA GLY A 169 5.96 -24.35 -9.87
C GLY A 169 6.45 -24.62 -8.44
N THR A 170 6.78 -25.86 -8.18
CA THR A 170 7.47 -26.30 -6.96
C THR A 170 8.98 -26.03 -7.03
N PRO A 171 9.72 -26.13 -5.91
CA PRO A 171 11.20 -26.01 -5.95
C PRO A 171 11.87 -27.02 -6.89
N ASP A 172 11.33 -28.22 -7.02
CA ASP A 172 11.88 -29.27 -7.90
C ASP A 172 11.69 -28.95 -9.39
N GLU A 173 10.49 -28.54 -9.77
CA GLU A 173 10.15 -28.10 -11.12
C GLU A 173 11.01 -26.88 -11.52
N ARG A 174 11.21 -25.96 -10.59
CA ARG A 174 12.04 -24.78 -10.77
C ARG A 174 13.52 -25.14 -10.95
N ARG A 175 14.03 -26.19 -10.28
CA ARG A 175 15.39 -26.67 -10.49
C ARG A 175 15.60 -27.21 -11.91
N ALA A 176 14.65 -27.98 -12.41
CA ALA A 176 14.70 -28.50 -13.80
C ALA A 176 14.68 -27.36 -14.83
N HIS A 177 13.78 -26.41 -14.67
CA HIS A 177 13.71 -25.21 -15.52
C HIS A 177 14.99 -24.36 -15.43
N LYS A 178 15.52 -24.14 -14.21
CA LYS A 178 16.76 -23.39 -14.00
C LYS A 178 17.92 -24.00 -14.76
N ALA A 179 18.06 -25.33 -14.77
CA ALA A 179 19.11 -26.01 -15.54
C ALA A 179 18.96 -25.72 -17.04
N ALA A 180 17.76 -25.85 -17.59
CA ALA A 180 17.52 -25.55 -19.00
C ALA A 180 17.77 -24.06 -19.34
N LEU A 181 17.44 -23.13 -18.43
CA LEU A 181 17.76 -21.71 -18.60
C LEU A 181 19.26 -21.43 -18.61
N VAL A 182 20.02 -22.09 -17.73
CA VAL A 182 21.50 -21.97 -17.71
C VAL A 182 22.08 -22.42 -19.02
N ASP A 183 21.64 -23.58 -19.56
CA ASP A 183 22.07 -24.07 -20.84
C ASP A 183 21.71 -23.10 -21.98
N TRP A 184 20.49 -22.60 -21.98
CA TRP A 184 20.01 -21.62 -22.95
C TRP A 184 20.84 -20.32 -22.93
N PHE A 185 21.05 -19.73 -21.76
CA PHE A 185 21.79 -18.48 -21.62
C PHE A 185 23.28 -18.65 -21.92
N ASN A 186 23.88 -19.82 -21.62
CA ASN A 186 25.26 -20.13 -22.04
C ASN A 186 25.39 -20.22 -23.56
N ALA A 187 24.39 -20.80 -24.25
CA ALA A 187 24.38 -20.84 -25.72
C ALA A 187 24.19 -19.44 -26.35
N HIS A 188 23.64 -18.48 -25.61
CA HIS A 188 23.38 -17.10 -26.06
C HIS A 188 24.21 -16.06 -25.27
N ARG A 189 25.35 -16.46 -24.70
CA ARG A 189 26.14 -15.66 -23.76
C ARG A 189 26.56 -14.29 -24.33
N GLU A 190 26.79 -14.20 -25.62
CA GLU A 190 27.18 -12.97 -26.32
C GLU A 190 26.05 -11.91 -26.38
N GLN A 191 24.79 -12.31 -26.16
CA GLN A 191 23.64 -11.43 -26.16
C GLN A 191 23.29 -10.92 -24.76
N LEU A 192 23.98 -11.43 -23.71
CA LEU A 192 23.75 -11.03 -22.33
C LEU A 192 24.48 -9.73 -21.99
N ASP A 193 23.81 -8.81 -21.30
CA ASP A 193 24.46 -7.65 -20.71
C ASP A 193 25.28 -8.02 -19.45
N GLU A 194 26.09 -7.07 -18.95
CA GLU A 194 26.98 -7.32 -17.80
C GLU A 194 26.23 -7.75 -16.54
N ASP A 195 25.03 -7.19 -16.30
CA ASP A 195 24.22 -7.54 -15.14
C ASP A 195 23.65 -8.96 -15.29
N SER A 196 23.22 -9.33 -16.50
CA SER A 196 22.72 -10.67 -16.82
C SER A 196 23.82 -11.72 -16.74
N LEU A 197 25.04 -11.41 -17.13
CA LEU A 197 26.20 -12.30 -16.96
C LEU A 197 26.47 -12.61 -15.48
N LYS A 198 26.38 -11.60 -14.59
CA LYS A 198 26.48 -11.81 -13.13
C LYS A 198 25.32 -12.63 -12.57
N ARG A 199 24.11 -12.37 -13.08
CA ARG A 199 22.90 -13.12 -12.68
C ARG A 199 22.90 -14.56 -13.14
N LEU A 200 23.57 -14.87 -14.24
CA LEU A 200 23.70 -16.24 -14.73
C LEU A 200 24.36 -17.16 -13.70
N GLU A 201 25.32 -16.64 -12.94
CA GLU A 201 26.03 -17.38 -11.89
C GLU A 201 25.25 -17.46 -10.57
N THR A 202 24.44 -16.43 -10.28
CA THR A 202 23.76 -16.30 -8.99
C THR A 202 22.27 -16.67 -9.04
N ASN A 203 21.51 -16.02 -9.91
CA ASN A 203 20.07 -16.21 -10.06
C ASN A 203 19.61 -16.05 -11.51
N PRO A 204 19.79 -17.07 -12.38
CA PRO A 204 19.48 -16.99 -13.82
C PRO A 204 18.00 -16.70 -14.12
N LEU A 205 17.05 -17.04 -13.22
CA LEU A 205 15.65 -16.70 -13.38
C LEU A 205 15.42 -15.18 -13.49
N ARG A 206 16.25 -14.39 -12.83
CA ARG A 206 16.20 -12.91 -12.86
C ARG A 206 16.58 -12.31 -14.21
N ILE A 207 17.22 -13.08 -15.10
CA ILE A 207 17.54 -12.63 -16.46
C ILE A 207 16.26 -12.50 -17.29
N LEU A 208 15.24 -13.33 -17.02
CA LEU A 208 13.95 -13.29 -17.70
C LEU A 208 13.22 -11.94 -17.53
N ASP A 209 13.42 -11.25 -16.40
CA ASP A 209 12.82 -9.93 -16.10
C ASP A 209 13.64 -8.75 -16.68
N SER A 210 14.68 -9.02 -17.48
CA SER A 210 15.47 -7.94 -18.09
C SER A 210 14.62 -7.10 -19.04
N LYS A 211 14.68 -5.79 -18.88
CA LYS A 211 14.04 -4.81 -19.76
C LYS A 211 14.97 -4.29 -20.87
N ASN A 212 16.16 -4.89 -21.00
CA ASN A 212 17.11 -4.51 -22.04
C ASN A 212 16.52 -4.83 -23.42
N PRO A 213 16.31 -3.82 -24.31
CA PRO A 213 15.68 -4.04 -25.62
C PRO A 213 16.45 -5.03 -26.50
N THR A 214 17.77 -5.08 -26.38
CA THR A 214 18.60 -5.97 -27.21
C THR A 214 18.47 -7.45 -26.88
N MET A 215 17.98 -7.77 -25.68
CA MET A 215 17.80 -9.12 -25.19
C MET A 215 16.39 -9.68 -25.42
N GLN A 216 15.40 -8.84 -25.77
CA GLN A 216 14.00 -9.25 -25.79
C GLN A 216 13.74 -10.44 -26.71
N SER A 217 14.27 -10.44 -27.92
CA SER A 217 14.07 -11.55 -28.89
C SER A 217 14.61 -12.90 -28.37
N MET A 218 15.74 -12.90 -27.69
CA MET A 218 16.33 -14.09 -27.07
C MET A 218 15.51 -14.55 -25.87
N LEU A 219 15.03 -13.60 -25.04
CA LEU A 219 14.22 -13.89 -23.86
C LEU A 219 12.83 -14.46 -24.21
N GLU A 220 12.24 -14.05 -25.33
CA GLU A 220 10.96 -14.60 -25.82
C GLU A 220 11.04 -16.08 -26.20
N GLN A 221 12.22 -16.53 -26.61
CA GLN A 221 12.49 -17.90 -27.00
C GLN A 221 13.07 -18.78 -25.89
N ALA A 222 13.32 -18.17 -24.70
CA ALA A 222 13.86 -18.89 -23.56
C ALA A 222 12.89 -19.98 -23.05
N PRO A 223 13.41 -21.08 -22.47
CA PRO A 223 12.60 -22.12 -21.88
C PRO A 223 11.55 -21.54 -20.90
N ARG A 224 10.31 -21.97 -21.01
CA ARG A 224 9.20 -21.49 -20.15
C ARG A 224 9.00 -22.44 -19.00
N LEU A 225 8.87 -21.95 -17.79
CA LEU A 225 8.63 -22.79 -16.60
C LEU A 225 7.34 -23.62 -16.72
N LEU A 226 6.32 -23.09 -17.39
CA LEU A 226 5.06 -23.83 -17.62
C LEU A 226 5.24 -25.19 -18.32
N ASP A 227 6.31 -25.34 -19.11
CA ASP A 227 6.61 -26.61 -19.80
C ASP A 227 7.22 -27.67 -18.86
N TYR A 228 7.71 -27.26 -17.69
CA TYR A 228 8.34 -28.08 -16.66
C TYR A 228 7.43 -28.41 -15.48
N LEU A 229 6.19 -27.93 -15.48
CA LEU A 229 5.22 -28.17 -14.41
C LEU A 229 4.78 -29.65 -14.41
N SER A 230 4.67 -30.23 -13.23
CA SER A 230 4.00 -31.49 -13.00
C SER A 230 2.49 -31.38 -13.30
N GLU A 231 1.81 -32.51 -13.37
CA GLU A 231 0.37 -32.56 -13.56
C GLU A 231 -0.38 -31.81 -12.43
N ASP A 232 0.05 -31.96 -11.18
CA ASP A 232 -0.52 -31.26 -10.01
C ASP A 232 -0.37 -29.74 -10.11
N SER A 233 0.81 -29.26 -10.46
CA SER A 233 1.06 -27.81 -10.63
C SER A 233 0.30 -27.23 -11.83
N ARG A 234 0.17 -27.97 -12.93
CA ARG A 234 -0.66 -27.57 -14.09
C ARG A 234 -2.12 -27.52 -13.72
N HIS A 235 -2.60 -28.54 -13.01
CA HIS A 235 -4.00 -28.57 -12.55
C HIS A 235 -4.32 -27.38 -11.63
N HIS A 236 -3.45 -27.10 -10.65
CA HIS A 236 -3.60 -25.92 -9.78
C HIS A 236 -3.69 -24.63 -10.58
N PHE A 237 -2.78 -24.42 -11.54
CA PHE A 237 -2.78 -23.22 -12.37
C PHE A 237 -3.98 -23.14 -13.31
N SER A 238 -4.42 -24.27 -13.88
CA SER A 238 -5.62 -24.36 -14.71
C SER A 238 -6.89 -23.99 -13.94
N LEU A 239 -7.03 -24.47 -12.69
CA LEU A 239 -8.15 -24.10 -11.83
C LEU A 239 -8.15 -22.62 -11.47
N LEU A 240 -6.98 -22.02 -11.23
CA LEU A 240 -6.89 -20.58 -11.04
C LEU A 240 -7.41 -19.82 -12.28
N CYS A 241 -6.96 -20.20 -13.47
CA CYS A 241 -7.41 -19.58 -14.72
C CYS A 241 -8.95 -19.73 -14.89
N GLU A 242 -9.50 -20.92 -14.63
CA GLU A 242 -10.95 -21.16 -14.69
C GLU A 242 -11.74 -20.27 -13.71
N LEU A 243 -11.22 -20.07 -12.49
CA LEU A 243 -11.84 -19.16 -11.51
C LEU A 243 -11.84 -17.72 -11.98
N LEU A 244 -10.73 -17.25 -12.58
CA LEU A 244 -10.63 -15.90 -13.14
C LEU A 244 -11.56 -15.71 -14.35
N ASP A 245 -11.65 -16.71 -15.24
CA ASP A 245 -12.56 -16.70 -16.39
C ASP A 245 -14.02 -16.64 -15.95
N LYS A 246 -14.42 -17.45 -14.96
CA LYS A 246 -15.78 -17.41 -14.39
C LYS A 246 -16.11 -16.11 -13.66
N ALA A 247 -15.11 -15.39 -13.19
CA ALA A 247 -15.28 -14.10 -12.54
C ALA A 247 -15.15 -12.90 -13.52
N ASP A 248 -15.06 -13.17 -14.82
CA ASP A 248 -14.87 -12.17 -15.88
C ASP A 248 -13.69 -11.22 -15.61
N ILE A 249 -12.58 -11.76 -15.09
CA ILE A 249 -11.35 -11.01 -14.84
C ILE A 249 -10.38 -11.26 -15.98
N PRO A 250 -10.11 -10.27 -16.84
CA PRO A 250 -9.13 -10.41 -17.91
C PRO A 250 -7.72 -10.50 -17.32
N TYR A 251 -6.93 -11.43 -17.82
CA TYR A 251 -5.54 -11.64 -17.44
C TYR A 251 -4.66 -11.98 -18.63
N THR A 252 -3.36 -11.82 -18.45
CA THR A 252 -2.33 -12.28 -19.38
C THR A 252 -1.42 -13.29 -18.68
N ILE A 253 -1.23 -14.46 -19.27
CA ILE A 253 -0.21 -15.40 -18.80
C ILE A 253 1.12 -14.87 -19.27
N ASN A 254 1.98 -14.41 -18.34
CA ASN A 254 3.30 -13.89 -18.62
C ASN A 254 4.36 -14.90 -18.16
N PRO A 255 4.93 -15.75 -19.07
CA PRO A 255 5.89 -16.77 -18.70
C PRO A 255 7.23 -16.20 -18.18
N ARG A 256 7.46 -14.92 -18.34
CA ARG A 256 8.64 -14.19 -17.84
C ARG A 256 8.39 -13.52 -16.49
N LEU A 257 7.16 -13.56 -15.98
CA LEU A 257 6.83 -13.00 -14.68
C LEU A 257 7.53 -13.80 -13.59
N VAL A 258 8.54 -13.20 -12.98
CA VAL A 258 9.26 -13.68 -11.80
C VAL A 258 9.19 -12.61 -10.71
N ARG A 259 9.37 -13.01 -9.46
CA ARG A 259 9.29 -12.08 -8.34
C ARG A 259 10.67 -11.74 -7.78
N GLY A 260 10.76 -10.56 -7.16
CA GLY A 260 11.97 -10.06 -6.50
C GLY A 260 12.34 -10.77 -5.20
N LEU A 261 11.56 -11.76 -4.77
CA LEU A 261 11.65 -12.48 -3.51
C LEU A 261 11.63 -13.98 -3.82
N ASP A 262 12.54 -14.73 -3.25
CA ASP A 262 12.77 -16.14 -3.65
C ASP A 262 11.79 -17.13 -3.00
N TYR A 263 10.97 -16.68 -2.05
CA TYR A 263 10.02 -17.55 -1.34
C TYR A 263 8.80 -17.99 -2.15
N TYR A 264 8.52 -17.34 -3.27
CA TYR A 264 7.34 -17.66 -4.06
C TYR A 264 7.40 -19.05 -4.69
N THR A 265 6.22 -19.71 -4.70
CA THR A 265 5.98 -21.02 -5.33
C THR A 265 4.64 -20.99 -6.07
N ARG A 266 4.46 -21.86 -7.08
CA ARG A 266 3.19 -21.96 -7.84
C ARG A 266 2.72 -20.58 -8.34
N THR A 267 1.52 -20.15 -7.94
CA THR A 267 0.89 -18.91 -8.41
C THR A 267 1.71 -17.67 -8.06
N VAL A 268 1.97 -16.85 -9.06
CA VAL A 268 2.42 -15.46 -8.91
C VAL A 268 1.58 -14.54 -9.79
N PHE A 269 1.34 -13.34 -9.32
CA PHE A 269 0.61 -12.33 -10.10
C PHE A 269 1.10 -10.92 -9.84
N GLU A 270 0.89 -10.07 -10.84
CA GLU A 270 1.10 -8.62 -10.74
C GLU A 270 -0.05 -7.87 -11.39
N TRP A 271 -0.45 -6.79 -10.75
CA TRP A 271 -1.26 -5.77 -11.38
C TRP A 271 -0.36 -4.65 -11.83
N VAL A 272 -0.32 -4.43 -13.13
CA VAL A 272 0.62 -3.50 -13.76
C VAL A 272 -0.11 -2.38 -14.49
N THR A 273 0.55 -1.22 -14.59
CA THR A 273 0.04 -0.04 -15.29
C THR A 273 1.11 0.55 -16.21
N ASP A 274 0.71 1.15 -17.30
CA ASP A 274 1.59 1.88 -18.20
C ASP A 274 1.68 3.38 -17.85
N GLU A 275 0.79 3.86 -16.97
CA GLU A 275 0.70 5.28 -16.58
C GLU A 275 1.90 5.76 -15.74
N LEU A 276 2.66 4.85 -15.16
CA LEU A 276 3.78 5.16 -14.27
C LEU A 276 5.16 4.82 -14.88
N GLY A 277 5.22 4.59 -16.18
CA GLY A 277 6.46 4.27 -16.91
C GLY A 277 7.13 3.00 -16.37
N SER A 278 8.44 3.06 -16.09
CA SER A 278 9.22 1.89 -15.64
C SER A 278 8.79 1.34 -14.26
N GLN A 279 7.92 2.03 -13.53
CA GLN A 279 7.40 1.64 -12.20
C GLN A 279 5.99 1.06 -12.30
N GLY A 280 5.72 0.28 -13.34
CA GLY A 280 4.39 -0.21 -13.70
C GLY A 280 3.72 -1.14 -12.69
N THR A 281 4.44 -1.89 -11.85
CA THR A 281 3.82 -2.81 -10.89
C THR A 281 3.21 -2.05 -9.72
N VAL A 282 1.89 -2.08 -9.59
CA VAL A 282 1.11 -1.42 -8.52
C VAL A 282 0.85 -2.38 -7.36
N CYS A 283 0.52 -3.63 -7.67
CA CYS A 283 0.32 -4.71 -6.72
C CYS A 283 1.06 -5.95 -7.18
N GLY A 284 1.61 -6.70 -6.25
CA GLY A 284 2.21 -7.98 -6.56
C GLY A 284 2.00 -8.98 -5.44
N GLY A 285 1.76 -10.24 -5.81
CA GLY A 285 1.46 -11.31 -4.89
C GLY A 285 1.71 -12.69 -5.46
N GLY A 286 1.29 -13.69 -4.70
CA GLY A 286 1.35 -15.09 -5.07
C GLY A 286 1.43 -16.00 -3.87
N ARG A 287 1.67 -17.28 -4.13
CA ARG A 287 1.78 -18.36 -3.16
C ARG A 287 3.22 -18.55 -2.70
N TYR A 288 3.40 -18.90 -1.44
CA TYR A 288 4.72 -19.08 -0.81
C TYR A 288 4.70 -20.17 0.27
N ASP A 289 4.23 -21.36 -0.09
CA ASP A 289 4.01 -22.49 0.82
C ASP A 289 5.28 -22.93 1.56
N GLY A 290 6.45 -22.83 0.92
CA GLY A 290 7.73 -23.19 1.50
C GLY A 290 8.32 -22.18 2.51
N LEU A 291 7.72 -20.99 2.64
CA LEU A 291 8.28 -19.97 3.53
C LEU A 291 8.28 -20.40 4.99
N ALA A 292 7.21 -21.07 5.44
CA ALA A 292 7.11 -21.55 6.82
C ALA A 292 8.19 -22.58 7.16
N GLU A 293 8.59 -23.43 6.22
CA GLU A 293 9.59 -24.48 6.42
C GLU A 293 10.98 -23.94 6.74
N LEU A 294 11.27 -22.70 6.35
CA LEU A 294 12.53 -22.02 6.69
C LEU A 294 12.65 -21.69 8.17
N PHE A 295 11.54 -21.68 8.89
CA PHE A 295 11.46 -21.33 10.31
C PHE A 295 10.90 -22.45 11.19
N ASN A 296 10.13 -23.38 10.63
CA ASN A 296 9.44 -24.44 11.33
C ASN A 296 9.39 -25.69 10.41
N PRO A 297 9.67 -26.91 10.93
CA PRO A 297 9.66 -28.12 10.11
C PRO A 297 8.29 -28.49 9.52
N LYS A 298 7.21 -27.79 9.88
CA LYS A 298 5.87 -28.01 9.32
C LYS A 298 5.59 -27.03 8.21
N ALA A 299 5.27 -27.55 7.03
CA ALA A 299 4.73 -26.76 5.94
C ALA A 299 3.44 -26.06 6.35
N LEU A 300 3.28 -24.81 5.92
CA LEU A 300 2.06 -24.03 6.10
C LEU A 300 1.74 -23.35 4.77
N PRO A 301 0.75 -23.87 4.02
CA PRO A 301 0.34 -23.23 2.79
C PRO A 301 -0.01 -21.76 3.02
N ALA A 302 0.51 -20.87 2.18
CA ALA A 302 0.31 -19.45 2.33
C ALA A 302 0.29 -18.73 0.97
N CYS A 303 -0.57 -17.72 0.87
CA CYS A 303 -0.73 -16.88 -0.29
C CYS A 303 -1.04 -15.45 0.16
N GLY A 304 -0.54 -14.45 -0.56
CA GLY A 304 -0.79 -13.07 -0.20
C GLY A 304 -0.40 -12.08 -1.30
N PHE A 305 -0.66 -10.82 -1.04
CA PHE A 305 -0.23 -9.72 -1.90
C PHE A 305 0.18 -8.49 -1.09
N ALA A 306 0.94 -7.61 -1.74
CA ALA A 306 1.27 -6.31 -1.19
C ALA A 306 1.12 -5.20 -2.24
N ILE A 307 0.68 -4.02 -1.76
CA ILE A 307 0.51 -2.78 -2.52
C ILE A 307 1.36 -1.70 -1.88
N GLY A 308 2.18 -1.01 -2.69
CA GLY A 308 2.87 0.21 -2.24
C GLY A 308 1.92 1.40 -2.30
N ILE A 309 1.61 2.00 -1.15
CA ILE A 309 0.59 3.06 -1.05
C ILE A 309 0.99 4.29 -1.84
N GLU A 310 2.24 4.72 -1.75
CA GLU A 310 2.74 5.90 -2.48
C GLU A 310 2.58 5.74 -4.00
N ARG A 311 2.82 4.52 -4.51
CA ARG A 311 2.66 4.21 -5.93
C ARG A 311 1.19 4.19 -6.34
N LEU A 312 0.33 3.60 -5.51
CA LEU A 312 -1.11 3.60 -5.75
C LEU A 312 -1.69 5.02 -5.72
N LEU A 313 -1.31 5.85 -4.75
CA LEU A 313 -1.70 7.25 -4.70
C LEU A 313 -1.22 8.04 -5.92
N LEU A 314 0.02 7.77 -6.36
CA LEU A 314 0.55 8.39 -7.57
C LEU A 314 -0.28 8.01 -8.80
N LEU A 315 -0.70 6.75 -8.94
CA LEU A 315 -1.56 6.30 -10.02
C LEU A 315 -2.92 7.01 -9.95
N ILE A 316 -3.57 7.00 -8.79
CA ILE A 316 -4.85 7.69 -8.56
C ILE A 316 -4.75 9.15 -9.01
N GLN A 317 -3.73 9.87 -8.56
CA GLN A 317 -3.54 11.29 -8.91
C GLN A 317 -3.23 11.51 -10.39
N THR A 318 -2.55 10.54 -11.04
CA THR A 318 -2.21 10.65 -12.47
C THR A 318 -3.44 10.48 -13.37
N VAL A 319 -4.35 9.56 -13.01
CA VAL A 319 -5.50 9.23 -13.85
C VAL A 319 -6.78 9.97 -13.46
N SER A 320 -6.86 10.54 -12.25
CA SER A 320 -8.04 11.27 -11.79
C SER A 320 -8.15 12.60 -12.52
N GLN A 321 -9.23 12.77 -13.26
CA GLN A 321 -9.55 14.01 -13.97
C GLN A 321 -10.21 15.07 -13.09
N LYS A 322 -10.74 14.68 -11.95
CA LYS A 322 -11.49 15.55 -11.04
C LYS A 322 -10.88 15.46 -9.63
N ASP A 323 -10.78 16.62 -9.01
CA ASP A 323 -10.49 16.72 -7.59
C ASP A 323 -11.64 16.08 -6.77
N ASN A 324 -11.28 15.30 -5.75
CA ASN A 324 -12.28 14.67 -4.88
C ASN A 324 -12.30 15.44 -3.54
N PRO A 325 -13.46 15.99 -3.14
CA PRO A 325 -13.56 16.73 -1.87
C PRO A 325 -13.07 15.93 -0.65
N LEU A 326 -13.16 14.60 -0.68
CA LEU A 326 -12.66 13.73 0.40
C LEU A 326 -11.13 13.69 0.50
N TRP A 327 -10.40 14.27 -0.46
CA TRP A 327 -8.94 14.37 -0.42
C TRP A 327 -8.45 15.63 0.28
N HIS A 328 -9.37 16.47 0.76
CA HIS A 328 -9.07 17.71 1.45
C HIS A 328 -9.70 17.71 2.83
N PHE A 329 -9.02 18.35 3.75
CA PHE A 329 -9.59 18.64 5.06
C PHE A 329 -10.17 20.05 5.06
N HIS A 330 -11.45 20.15 5.29
CA HIS A 330 -12.15 21.42 5.50
C HIS A 330 -12.88 21.33 6.83
N PRO A 331 -12.69 22.30 7.74
CA PRO A 331 -13.54 22.37 8.92
C PRO A 331 -14.96 22.71 8.49
N ASP A 332 -15.96 22.15 9.17
CA ASP A 332 -17.34 22.51 8.89
C ASP A 332 -17.59 23.98 9.29
N VAL A 333 -17.05 24.38 10.43
CA VAL A 333 -17.28 25.69 11.03
C VAL A 333 -15.98 26.31 11.51
N VAL A 334 -15.81 27.62 11.24
CA VAL A 334 -14.78 28.45 11.87
C VAL A 334 -15.46 29.52 12.71
N ILE A 335 -15.13 29.58 14.01
CA ILE A 335 -15.59 30.62 14.91
C ILE A 335 -14.57 31.76 14.98
N THR A 336 -15.00 32.96 14.73
CA THR A 336 -14.24 34.20 14.79
C THR A 336 -14.80 35.14 15.87
N SER A 337 -13.99 36.08 16.37
CA SER A 337 -14.42 37.01 17.41
C SER A 337 -13.97 38.43 17.10
N GLU A 338 -14.79 39.42 17.46
CA GLU A 338 -14.48 40.83 17.23
C GLU A 338 -13.46 41.38 18.24
N CYS A 339 -13.45 40.89 19.47
CA CYS A 339 -12.46 41.29 20.46
C CYS A 339 -11.80 40.11 21.17
N GLN A 340 -10.67 40.36 21.84
CA GLN A 340 -9.91 39.33 22.55
C GLN A 340 -10.66 38.73 23.73
N ASP A 341 -11.53 39.49 24.39
CA ASP A 341 -12.30 39.01 25.54
C ASP A 341 -13.36 37.99 25.14
N ASP A 342 -13.78 37.96 23.87
CA ASP A 342 -14.70 36.95 23.33
C ASP A 342 -14.01 35.57 23.08
N GLY A 343 -12.72 35.48 23.26
CA GLY A 343 -11.98 34.21 23.04
C GLY A 343 -12.46 33.07 23.94
N LEU A 344 -12.75 33.35 25.21
CA LEU A 344 -13.32 32.36 26.11
C LEU A 344 -14.72 31.92 25.65
N ARG A 345 -15.56 32.86 25.27
CA ARG A 345 -16.89 32.58 24.75
C ARG A 345 -16.86 31.78 23.46
N ALA A 346 -15.94 32.10 22.55
CA ALA A 346 -15.75 31.35 21.32
C ALA A 346 -15.37 29.89 21.60
N GLN A 347 -14.47 29.66 22.56
CA GLN A 347 -14.08 28.31 22.96
C GLN A 347 -15.25 27.55 23.63
N MET A 348 -16.02 28.20 24.49
CA MET A 348 -17.19 27.57 25.14
C MET A 348 -18.27 27.21 24.12
N LEU A 349 -18.53 28.10 23.14
CA LEU A 349 -19.43 27.78 22.02
C LEU A 349 -18.91 26.62 21.17
N ALA A 350 -17.64 26.61 20.83
CA ALA A 350 -17.04 25.51 20.08
C ALA A 350 -17.17 24.16 20.81
N GLU A 351 -16.93 24.17 22.12
CA GLU A 351 -17.04 22.97 22.96
C GLU A 351 -18.49 22.47 23.02
N LEU A 352 -19.44 23.35 23.21
CA LEU A 352 -20.86 23.03 23.17
C LEU A 352 -21.25 22.38 21.83
N LEU A 353 -20.84 22.99 20.72
CA LEU A 353 -21.14 22.48 19.37
C LEU A 353 -20.54 21.08 19.14
N ARG A 354 -19.28 20.85 19.54
CA ARG A 354 -18.62 19.53 19.44
C ARG A 354 -19.35 18.47 20.27
N GLN A 355 -19.84 18.82 21.48
CA GLN A 355 -20.59 17.89 22.33
C GLN A 355 -21.98 17.57 21.78
N ARG A 356 -22.62 18.53 21.12
CA ARG A 356 -23.99 18.37 20.62
C ARG A 356 -24.08 17.73 19.24
N ILE A 357 -23.02 17.82 18.45
CA ILE A 357 -23.00 17.35 17.06
C ILE A 357 -21.73 16.51 16.84
N GLU A 358 -21.85 15.21 16.99
CA GLU A 358 -20.74 14.23 17.07
C GLU A 358 -19.71 14.33 15.94
N LYS A 359 -20.14 14.65 14.72
CA LYS A 359 -19.25 14.67 13.54
C LYS A 359 -18.82 16.07 13.11
N LEU A 360 -19.23 17.11 13.83
CA LEU A 360 -18.97 18.48 13.46
C LEU A 360 -17.52 18.88 13.75
N SER A 361 -16.80 19.31 12.72
CA SER A 361 -15.48 19.90 12.84
C SER A 361 -15.57 21.40 13.09
N VAL A 362 -15.20 21.83 14.28
CA VAL A 362 -15.26 23.25 14.69
C VAL A 362 -13.86 23.76 14.99
N MET A 363 -13.42 24.78 14.27
CA MET A 363 -12.21 25.55 14.56
C MET A 363 -12.54 26.89 15.21
N VAL A 364 -11.73 27.32 16.17
CA VAL A 364 -11.76 28.69 16.71
C VAL A 364 -10.53 29.42 16.23
N ASP A 365 -10.69 30.63 15.70
CA ASP A 365 -9.54 31.47 15.36
C ASP A 365 -8.94 32.04 16.66
N CYS A 366 -7.81 31.47 17.04
CA CYS A 366 -7.06 31.89 18.24
C CYS A 366 -5.86 32.78 17.86
N SER A 367 -5.84 33.36 16.66
CA SER A 367 -4.68 34.11 16.18
C SER A 367 -4.50 35.48 16.83
N GLY A 368 -5.54 36.00 17.47
CA GLY A 368 -5.55 37.38 17.99
C GLY A 368 -5.56 38.47 16.90
N ASN A 369 -5.76 38.09 15.65
CA ASN A 369 -5.82 39.02 14.53
C ASN A 369 -7.15 39.81 14.53
N LYS A 370 -7.15 40.94 13.80
CA LYS A 370 -8.40 41.68 13.53
C LYS A 370 -9.40 40.81 12.76
N LEU A 371 -10.70 40.97 13.00
CA LEU A 371 -11.78 40.18 12.42
C LEU A 371 -11.68 39.99 10.91
N LYS A 372 -11.34 41.05 10.16
CA LYS A 372 -11.14 40.96 8.71
C LYS A 372 -10.11 39.88 8.32
N ARG A 373 -9.02 39.74 9.09
CA ARG A 373 -7.98 38.74 8.81
C ARG A 373 -8.42 37.33 9.25
N GLN A 374 -9.13 37.25 10.37
CA GLN A 374 -9.74 35.98 10.79
C GLN A 374 -10.71 35.46 9.72
N HIS A 375 -11.58 36.31 9.17
CA HIS A 375 -12.47 35.94 8.06
C HIS A 375 -11.72 35.50 6.81
N GLN A 376 -10.64 36.20 6.45
CA GLN A 376 -9.80 35.77 5.32
C GLN A 376 -9.22 34.37 5.53
N THR A 377 -8.73 34.08 6.73
CA THR A 377 -8.20 32.76 7.08
C THR A 377 -9.30 31.70 7.04
N ALA A 378 -10.49 32.02 7.60
CA ALA A 378 -11.63 31.13 7.56
C ALA A 378 -12.10 30.82 6.13
N LEU A 379 -12.16 31.81 5.25
CA LEU A 379 -12.48 31.60 3.82
C LEU A 379 -11.44 30.74 3.11
N GLN A 380 -10.15 30.92 3.43
CA GLN A 380 -9.07 30.09 2.87
C GLN A 380 -9.14 28.62 3.33
N SER A 381 -9.73 28.35 4.50
CA SER A 381 -9.94 26.98 4.98
C SER A 381 -11.07 26.25 4.27
N GLN A 382 -11.83 26.95 3.42
CA GLN A 382 -12.99 26.43 2.68
C GLN A 382 -14.04 25.79 3.62
N CYS A 383 -14.21 26.35 4.81
CA CYS A 383 -15.23 25.88 5.74
C CYS A 383 -16.65 26.05 5.17
N ARG A 384 -17.60 25.30 5.69
CA ARG A 384 -19.01 25.42 5.31
C ARG A 384 -19.63 26.71 5.81
N ALA A 385 -19.29 27.11 7.03
CA ALA A 385 -19.84 28.30 7.66
C ALA A 385 -18.83 29.02 8.55
N ILE A 386 -18.98 30.34 8.66
CA ILE A 386 -18.27 31.18 9.62
C ILE A 386 -19.23 31.66 10.68
N ILE A 387 -18.90 31.45 11.95
CA ILE A 387 -19.62 32.01 13.08
C ILE A 387 -18.78 33.18 13.60
N THR A 388 -19.40 34.34 13.74
CA THR A 388 -18.74 35.52 14.30
C THR A 388 -19.46 35.89 15.62
N LEU A 389 -18.69 35.94 16.68
CA LEU A 389 -19.16 36.51 17.97
C LEU A 389 -18.85 37.99 18.01
N ASN A 390 -19.85 38.80 18.31
CA ASN A 390 -19.68 40.24 18.46
C ASN A 390 -19.80 40.67 19.94
N THR A 391 -19.46 41.91 20.20
CA THR A 391 -19.48 42.53 21.52
C THR A 391 -20.88 42.59 22.17
N ASP A 392 -21.94 42.53 21.36
CA ASP A 392 -23.34 42.62 21.82
C ASP A 392 -23.94 41.24 22.19
N ASN A 393 -23.07 40.22 22.34
CA ASN A 393 -23.47 38.84 22.61
C ASN A 393 -24.26 38.14 21.50
N GLU A 394 -24.30 38.69 20.30
CA GLU A 394 -24.95 38.09 19.16
C GLU A 394 -24.05 37.00 18.53
N ILE A 395 -24.68 35.97 17.99
CA ILE A 395 -24.04 34.93 17.18
C ILE A 395 -24.42 35.17 15.72
N ARG A 396 -23.50 35.61 14.92
CA ARG A 396 -23.68 35.80 13.46
C ARG A 396 -23.16 34.59 12.72
N LEU A 397 -24.02 33.91 12.00
CA LEU A 397 -23.68 32.81 11.10
C LEU A 397 -23.63 33.32 9.67
N TRP A 398 -22.51 33.03 8.98
CA TRP A 398 -22.36 33.22 7.54
C TRP A 398 -22.29 31.86 6.87
N ASP A 399 -23.39 31.45 6.19
CA ASP A 399 -23.42 30.26 5.32
C ASP A 399 -22.72 30.58 4.01
N LEU A 400 -21.58 29.99 3.79
CA LEU A 400 -20.74 30.27 2.62
C LEU A 400 -21.30 29.64 1.33
N ALA A 401 -22.09 28.57 1.42
CA ALA A 401 -22.69 27.95 0.24
C ALA A 401 -23.84 28.78 -0.33
N SER A 402 -24.67 29.38 0.52
CA SER A 402 -25.77 30.26 0.09
C SER A 402 -25.40 31.74 0.09
N SER A 403 -24.22 32.10 0.60
CA SER A 403 -23.76 33.48 0.84
C SER A 403 -24.69 34.28 1.77
N ARG A 404 -25.51 33.63 2.59
CA ARG A 404 -26.44 34.28 3.52
C ARG A 404 -25.79 34.49 4.88
N GLN A 405 -26.09 35.66 5.48
CA GLN A 405 -25.75 35.95 6.84
C GLN A 405 -27.01 36.04 7.68
N MET A 406 -26.99 35.51 8.91
CA MET A 406 -28.10 35.48 9.81
C MET A 406 -27.60 35.62 11.25
N THR A 407 -28.40 36.26 12.09
CA THR A 407 -28.15 36.30 13.53
C THR A 407 -29.04 35.24 14.17
N LEU A 408 -28.46 34.36 14.97
CA LEU A 408 -29.13 33.22 15.55
C LEU A 408 -28.90 33.16 17.07
N GLU A 409 -29.88 32.65 17.79
CA GLU A 409 -29.68 32.16 19.15
C GLU A 409 -28.97 30.79 19.11
N GLU A 410 -28.32 30.40 20.20
CA GLU A 410 -27.54 29.16 20.32
C GLU A 410 -28.34 27.92 19.91
N LYS A 411 -29.61 27.79 20.32
CA LYS A 411 -30.44 26.65 19.94
C LYS A 411 -30.68 26.58 18.41
N ALA A 412 -31.05 27.72 17.82
CA ALA A 412 -31.28 27.81 16.38
C ALA A 412 -29.99 27.56 15.55
N LEU A 413 -28.83 27.96 16.09
CA LEU A 413 -27.54 27.64 15.51
C LEU A 413 -27.28 26.12 15.48
N ILE A 414 -27.52 25.44 16.62
CA ILE A 414 -27.36 23.98 16.70
C ILE A 414 -28.27 23.28 15.69
N ASP A 415 -29.55 23.65 15.64
CA ASP A 415 -30.51 23.07 14.71
C ASP A 415 -30.09 23.29 13.25
N TRP A 416 -29.59 24.48 12.92
CA TRP A 416 -29.12 24.79 11.58
C TRP A 416 -27.89 23.94 11.20
N LEU A 417 -26.91 23.85 12.10
CA LEU A 417 -25.69 23.07 11.87
C LEU A 417 -25.99 21.57 11.71
N GLN A 418 -26.91 21.02 12.49
CA GLN A 418 -27.35 19.63 12.34
C GLN A 418 -27.97 19.33 10.98
N GLN A 419 -28.64 20.32 10.39
CA GLN A 419 -29.29 20.18 9.08
C GLN A 419 -28.32 20.36 7.89
N HIS A 420 -27.24 21.12 8.04
CA HIS A 420 -26.42 21.58 6.93
C HIS A 420 -24.97 21.08 6.97
N CYS A 421 -24.51 20.49 8.08
CA CYS A 421 -23.12 20.06 8.31
C CYS A 421 -23.00 18.56 8.67
N GLN A 422 -23.95 17.72 8.24
CA GLN A 422 -23.89 16.27 8.41
C GLN A 422 -23.38 15.56 7.17
#